data_094f9f8c6adfebf28782036f4b8f505d
#
_entry.id   094f9f8c6adfebf28782036f4b8f505d
#
_cell.length_a   1.000
_cell.length_b   1.000
_cell.length_c   1.000
_cell.angle_alpha   90.00
_cell.angle_beta   90.00
_cell.angle_gamma   90.00
#
_symmetry.space_group_name_H-M   'P 1'
#
loop_
_entity.id
_entity.type
_entity.pdbx_description
1 polymer ?
#
loop_
_entity_poly.entity_id
_entity_poly.type
_entity_poly.pdbx_seq_one_letter_code
_entity_poly.pdbx_strand_id
1 'polypeptide(L)'
;IKTFTYPHKYAIIYIMENTVSDVRKKFVQKFKDNEFVTDKTGVKTIEIVNASFIADEVAIFGTPNQDYINREIQWYRSQSLSVNDLVPTPEIWKMISSDDGKIHSNYGHLAHSALNHQQYKRVKEHLSLDQNSRRAVMIYTRPTMHLEYNLNGMSDFICTNAVQYLIRNDKLHAVVQMRSNDVVFGYRNDYAWQEYILNKLAQD
;
A
#
# COMPACT_ATOMS: atom_id res chain seq x y z
N ILE A 1 5.86 -17.78 -43.38
CA ILE A 1 6.15 -17.59 -41.92
C ILE A 1 7.52 -16.92 -41.86
N LYS A 2 7.55 -15.62 -41.55
CA LYS A 2 8.79 -14.89 -41.31
C LYS A 2 9.15 -15.07 -39.81
N THR A 3 10.20 -15.83 -39.57
CA THR A 3 10.84 -15.91 -38.25
C THR A 3 11.59 -14.61 -37.96
N PHE A 4 11.09 -13.81 -37.02
CA PHE A 4 11.84 -12.67 -36.51
C PHE A 4 12.83 -13.21 -35.45
N THR A 5 14.10 -13.31 -35.81
CA THR A 5 15.19 -13.48 -34.86
C THR A 5 15.55 -12.10 -34.30
N TYR A 6 15.23 -11.84 -33.03
CA TYR A 6 15.77 -10.71 -32.30
C TYR A 6 17.23 -10.97 -31.96
N PRO A 7 18.18 -10.09 -32.35
CA PRO A 7 19.52 -10.18 -31.84
C PRO A 7 19.48 -9.87 -30.34
N HIS A 8 19.93 -10.83 -29.53
CA HIS A 8 20.07 -10.66 -28.08
C HIS A 8 21.16 -9.61 -27.79
N LYS A 9 20.80 -8.34 -27.84
CA LYS A 9 21.55 -7.29 -27.15
C LYS A 9 21.01 -7.22 -25.74
N TYR A 10 21.72 -7.82 -24.80
CA TYR A 10 21.45 -7.62 -23.39
C TYR A 10 21.73 -6.14 -23.05
N ALA A 11 20.69 -5.33 -22.97
CA ALA A 11 20.80 -4.04 -22.32
C ALA A 11 20.85 -4.31 -20.82
N ILE A 12 22.01 -4.23 -20.20
CA ILE A 12 22.12 -4.20 -18.74
C ILE A 12 21.65 -2.81 -18.32
N ILE A 13 20.37 -2.71 -17.96
CA ILE A 13 19.85 -1.53 -17.28
C ILE A 13 20.24 -1.70 -15.82
N TYR A 14 21.25 -0.96 -15.37
CA TYR A 14 21.50 -0.77 -13.95
C TYR A 14 20.35 0.08 -13.38
N ILE A 15 19.31 -0.54 -12.87
CA ILE A 15 18.36 0.12 -12.00
C ILE A 15 19.07 0.21 -10.66
N MET A 16 19.47 1.42 -10.27
CA MET A 16 19.84 1.67 -8.88
C MET A 16 18.56 1.55 -8.05
N GLU A 17 18.42 0.42 -7.36
CA GLU A 17 17.32 0.20 -6.45
C GLU A 17 17.53 1.12 -5.24
N ASN A 18 16.68 2.14 -5.08
CA ASN A 18 16.67 2.94 -3.86
C ASN A 18 16.21 2.06 -2.70
N THR A 19 16.78 2.26 -1.54
CA THR A 19 16.36 1.64 -0.28
C THR A 19 15.54 2.64 0.56
N VAL A 20 14.96 2.19 1.66
CA VAL A 20 14.34 3.09 2.67
C VAL A 20 15.36 4.11 3.16
N SER A 21 16.61 3.71 3.39
CA SER A 21 17.70 4.62 3.78
C SER A 21 17.92 5.74 2.75
N ASP A 22 17.86 5.43 1.46
CA ASP A 22 18.07 6.43 0.41
C ASP A 22 16.89 7.41 0.31
N VAL A 23 15.66 6.91 0.48
CA VAL A 23 14.47 7.77 0.59
C VAL A 23 14.59 8.71 1.79
N ARG A 24 14.99 8.18 2.95
CA ARG A 24 15.20 8.97 4.17
C ARG A 24 16.22 10.08 3.95
N LYS A 25 17.37 9.79 3.32
CA LYS A 25 18.40 10.78 2.99
C LYS A 25 17.84 11.89 2.09
N LYS A 26 17.03 11.54 1.08
CA LYS A 26 16.41 12.53 0.19
C LYS A 26 15.48 13.47 0.94
N PHE A 27 14.64 12.97 1.85
CA PHE A 27 13.79 13.83 2.69
C PHE A 27 14.62 14.74 3.59
N VAL A 28 15.66 14.22 4.26
CA VAL A 28 16.56 15.01 5.11
C VAL A 28 17.26 16.10 4.30
N GLN A 29 17.69 15.80 3.08
CA GLN A 29 18.34 16.80 2.21
C GLN A 29 17.35 17.89 1.81
N LYS A 30 16.17 17.55 1.33
CA LYS A 30 15.11 18.52 1.00
C LYS A 30 14.75 19.42 2.18
N PHE A 31 14.69 18.87 3.40
CA PHE A 31 14.47 19.65 4.60
C PHE A 31 15.59 20.68 4.85
N LYS A 32 16.86 20.27 4.70
CA LYS A 32 18.02 21.17 4.85
C LYS A 32 18.04 22.28 3.79
N ASP A 33 17.62 21.96 2.58
CA ASP A 33 17.59 22.87 1.44
C ASP A 33 16.33 23.76 1.43
N ASN A 34 15.46 23.62 2.45
CA ASN A 34 14.17 24.33 2.55
C ASN A 34 13.23 24.10 1.35
N GLU A 35 13.28 22.93 0.74
CA GLU A 35 12.41 22.54 -0.38
C GLU A 35 11.02 22.14 0.14
N PHE A 36 10.18 23.11 0.45
CA PHE A 36 8.82 22.89 0.91
C PHE A 36 7.81 23.18 -0.19
N VAL A 37 6.74 22.40 -0.20
CA VAL A 37 5.48 22.72 -0.89
C VAL A 37 4.43 23.11 0.14
N THR A 38 3.52 23.99 -0.22
CA THR A 38 2.41 24.37 0.67
C THR A 38 1.16 23.63 0.20
N ASP A 39 0.57 22.86 1.10
CA ASP A 39 -0.67 22.12 0.81
C ASP A 39 -1.90 23.06 0.82
N LYS A 40 -3.08 22.51 0.51
CA LYS A 40 -4.35 23.25 0.47
C LYS A 40 -4.76 23.84 1.82
N THR A 41 -4.18 23.40 2.92
CA THR A 41 -4.45 23.91 4.29
C THR A 41 -3.47 24.98 4.71
N GLY A 42 -2.46 25.29 3.89
CA GLY A 42 -1.39 26.24 4.21
C GLY A 42 -0.22 25.62 4.97
N VAL A 43 -0.26 24.32 5.24
CA VAL A 43 0.83 23.59 5.92
C VAL A 43 1.97 23.33 4.94
N LYS A 44 3.20 23.60 5.39
CA LYS A 44 4.42 23.29 4.63
C LYS A 44 4.73 21.81 4.76
N THR A 45 4.85 21.13 3.63
CA THR A 45 5.19 19.72 3.53
C THR A 45 6.42 19.52 2.64
N ILE A 46 7.06 18.36 2.75
CA ILE A 46 8.12 17.92 1.83
C ILE A 46 7.59 16.72 1.08
N GLU A 47 7.68 16.76 -0.24
CA GLU A 47 7.21 15.68 -1.11
C GLU A 47 8.31 15.13 -1.99
N ILE A 48 8.23 13.81 -2.27
CA ILE A 48 8.96 13.13 -3.33
C ILE A 48 7.93 12.50 -4.26
N VAL A 49 7.75 13.10 -5.43
CA VAL A 49 6.83 12.59 -6.44
C VAL A 49 7.44 11.38 -7.14
N ASN A 50 6.64 10.33 -7.31
CA ASN A 50 7.04 9.09 -7.99
C ASN A 50 8.25 8.38 -7.33
N ALA A 51 8.25 8.28 -5.99
CA ALA A 51 9.25 7.51 -5.28
C ALA A 51 9.11 6.01 -5.63
N SER A 52 10.25 5.37 -5.94
CA SER A 52 10.36 3.93 -6.12
C SER A 52 11.55 3.41 -5.34
N PHE A 53 11.33 2.41 -4.49
CA PHE A 53 12.37 1.88 -3.60
C PHE A 53 12.02 0.48 -3.09
N ILE A 54 13.03 -0.24 -2.61
CA ILE A 54 12.85 -1.49 -1.87
C ILE A 54 12.45 -1.14 -0.44
N ALA A 55 11.35 -1.72 0.02
CA ALA A 55 10.84 -1.56 1.39
C ALA A 55 11.61 -2.52 2.33
N ASP A 56 12.89 -2.26 2.55
CA ASP A 56 13.83 -3.09 3.32
C ASP A 56 13.87 -2.77 4.81
N GLU A 57 13.19 -1.68 5.23
CA GLU A 57 13.04 -1.30 6.63
C GLU A 57 11.56 -1.04 6.97
N VAL A 58 11.17 -1.34 8.19
CA VAL A 58 9.77 -1.22 8.68
C VAL A 58 9.28 0.23 8.84
N ALA A 59 10.16 1.21 8.81
CA ALA A 59 9.84 2.63 8.95
C ALA A 59 10.81 3.51 8.18
N ILE A 60 10.30 4.54 7.48
CA ILE A 60 11.14 5.58 6.90
C ILE A 60 11.57 6.53 8.01
N PHE A 61 10.63 7.00 8.84
CA PHE A 61 10.89 7.79 10.03
C PHE A 61 10.12 7.27 11.24
N GLY A 62 10.64 7.57 12.43
CA GLY A 62 10.03 7.18 13.70
C GLY A 62 10.14 5.70 14.01
N THR A 63 9.41 5.26 15.01
CA THR A 63 9.36 3.87 15.47
C THR A 63 7.94 3.34 15.31
N PRO A 64 7.74 2.11 14.79
CA PRO A 64 6.44 1.46 14.72
C PRO A 64 5.80 1.33 16.12
N ASN A 65 4.51 1.63 16.21
CA ASN A 65 3.71 1.33 17.40
C ASN A 65 3.09 -0.06 17.22
N GLN A 66 3.72 -1.06 17.81
CA GLN A 66 3.33 -2.46 17.61
C GLN A 66 1.92 -2.75 18.14
N ASP A 67 1.51 -2.14 19.24
CA ASP A 67 0.15 -2.32 19.77
C ASP A 67 -0.91 -1.76 18.82
N TYR A 68 -0.64 -0.59 18.23
CA TYR A 68 -1.52 -0.03 17.22
C TYR A 68 -1.56 -0.88 15.96
N ILE A 69 -0.42 -1.28 15.43
CA ILE A 69 -0.31 -2.15 14.24
C ILE A 69 -1.10 -3.44 14.44
N ASN A 70 -0.94 -4.09 15.59
CA ASN A 70 -1.67 -5.33 15.90
C ASN A 70 -3.19 -5.12 15.92
N ARG A 71 -3.67 -4.03 16.49
CA ARG A 71 -5.10 -3.69 16.53
C ARG A 71 -5.64 -3.35 15.12
N GLU A 72 -4.89 -2.60 14.34
CA GLU A 72 -5.27 -2.24 12.98
C GLU A 72 -5.33 -3.48 12.07
N ILE A 73 -4.36 -4.38 12.14
CA ILE A 73 -4.40 -5.68 11.42
C ILE A 73 -5.60 -6.51 11.86
N GLN A 74 -5.93 -6.56 13.15
CA GLN A 74 -7.12 -7.25 13.65
C GLN A 74 -8.41 -6.65 13.07
N TRP A 75 -8.50 -5.33 13.04
CA TRP A 75 -9.62 -4.62 12.45
C TRP A 75 -9.71 -4.86 10.92
N TYR A 76 -8.60 -4.86 10.20
CA TYR A 76 -8.60 -5.25 8.78
C TYR A 76 -9.09 -6.70 8.60
N ARG A 77 -8.65 -7.62 9.45
CA ARG A 77 -9.10 -9.02 9.41
C ARG A 77 -10.59 -9.19 9.68
N SER A 78 -11.17 -8.34 10.50
CA SER A 78 -12.63 -8.35 10.74
C SER A 78 -13.44 -7.90 9.53
N GLN A 79 -12.80 -7.22 8.56
CA GLN A 79 -13.43 -6.62 7.39
C GLN A 79 -14.47 -5.54 7.73
N SER A 80 -14.50 -5.04 8.96
CA SER A 80 -15.45 -4.03 9.38
C SER A 80 -15.18 -2.70 8.69
N LEU A 81 -16.23 -2.07 8.19
CA LEU A 81 -16.18 -0.72 7.64
C LEU A 81 -16.47 0.36 8.70
N SER A 82 -16.63 -0.02 9.97
CA SER A 82 -16.79 0.92 11.08
C SER A 82 -15.45 1.19 11.77
N VAL A 83 -15.09 2.46 11.88
CA VAL A 83 -13.88 2.88 12.63
C VAL A 83 -14.05 2.67 14.14
N ASN A 84 -15.29 2.54 14.62
CA ASN A 84 -15.60 2.27 16.03
C ASN A 84 -15.15 0.88 16.49
N ASP A 85 -14.92 -0.04 15.55
CA ASP A 85 -14.41 -1.38 15.85
C ASP A 85 -12.88 -1.41 16.01
N LEU A 86 -12.19 -0.31 15.71
CA LEU A 86 -10.78 -0.10 16.01
C LEU A 86 -10.62 0.64 17.35
N VAL A 87 -10.54 -0.09 18.44
CA VAL A 87 -10.54 0.47 19.82
C VAL A 87 -9.14 0.47 20.44
N PRO A 88 -8.68 1.59 21.02
CA PRO A 88 -9.22 2.96 20.88
C PRO A 88 -9.07 3.47 19.43
N THR A 89 -10.11 4.17 18.95
CA THR A 89 -10.12 4.70 17.59
C THR A 89 -9.16 5.88 17.48
N PRO A 90 -8.15 5.84 16.58
CA PRO A 90 -7.26 6.98 16.34
C PRO A 90 -8.01 8.19 15.76
N GLU A 91 -7.54 9.38 16.11
CA GLU A 91 -8.17 10.63 15.65
C GLU A 91 -8.22 10.75 14.13
N ILE A 92 -7.17 10.27 13.43
CA ILE A 92 -7.16 10.32 11.95
C ILE A 92 -8.33 9.54 11.36
N TRP A 93 -8.65 8.37 11.89
CA TRP A 93 -9.78 7.57 11.42
C TRP A 93 -11.13 8.23 11.71
N LYS A 94 -11.26 8.89 12.88
CA LYS A 94 -12.46 9.69 13.19
C LYS A 94 -12.62 10.87 12.24
N MET A 95 -11.52 11.55 11.90
CA MET A 95 -11.53 12.73 11.02
C MET A 95 -11.92 12.41 9.59
N ILE A 96 -11.58 11.21 9.08
CA ILE A 96 -11.85 10.84 7.69
C ILE A 96 -13.11 9.99 7.51
N SER A 97 -13.66 9.43 8.61
CA SER A 97 -14.91 8.66 8.55
C SER A 97 -16.11 9.55 8.32
N SER A 98 -17.19 8.93 7.85
CA SER A 98 -18.51 9.57 7.79
C SER A 98 -19.05 9.89 9.19
N ASP A 99 -20.11 10.70 9.25
CA ASP A 99 -20.77 11.11 10.50
C ASP A 99 -21.23 9.92 11.36
N ASP A 100 -21.51 8.77 10.73
CA ASP A 100 -21.86 7.51 11.40
C ASP A 100 -20.67 6.56 11.60
N GLY A 101 -19.44 7.05 11.41
CA GLY A 101 -18.19 6.31 11.65
C GLY A 101 -17.87 5.25 10.59
N LYS A 102 -18.30 5.43 9.35
CA LYS A 102 -18.02 4.50 8.24
C LYS A 102 -16.84 4.96 7.39
N ILE A 103 -16.13 3.98 6.82
CA ILE A 103 -15.07 4.17 5.83
C ILE A 103 -15.17 3.12 4.73
N HIS A 104 -14.46 3.33 3.63
CA HIS A 104 -14.35 2.36 2.52
C HIS A 104 -12.95 1.73 2.39
N SER A 105 -11.95 2.27 3.08
CA SER A 105 -10.54 1.89 2.92
C SER A 105 -10.05 0.80 3.87
N ASN A 106 -10.95 -0.01 4.48
CA ASN A 106 -10.49 -1.19 5.22
C ASN A 106 -9.83 -2.19 4.25
N TYR A 107 -8.52 -2.34 4.33
CA TYR A 107 -7.73 -3.20 3.44
C TYR A 107 -8.16 -4.67 3.48
N GLY A 108 -8.55 -5.18 4.64
CA GLY A 108 -9.02 -6.55 4.78
C GLY A 108 -10.37 -6.77 4.11
N HIS A 109 -11.29 -5.80 4.19
CA HIS A 109 -12.53 -5.81 3.45
C HIS A 109 -12.28 -5.85 1.93
N LEU A 110 -11.36 -5.02 1.44
CA LEU A 110 -11.01 -4.97 0.01
C LEU A 110 -10.33 -6.26 -0.47
N ALA A 111 -9.51 -6.88 0.36
CA ALA A 111 -8.81 -8.11 0.01
C ALA A 111 -9.69 -9.38 0.09
N HIS A 112 -10.57 -9.47 1.09
CA HIS A 112 -11.23 -10.72 1.45
C HIS A 112 -12.74 -10.77 1.25
N SER A 113 -13.45 -9.63 1.20
CA SER A 113 -14.91 -9.64 1.13
C SER A 113 -15.44 -10.21 -0.18
N ALA A 114 -16.64 -10.79 -0.12
CA ALA A 114 -17.35 -11.27 -1.30
C ALA A 114 -17.71 -10.12 -2.26
N LEU A 115 -17.99 -8.93 -1.72
CA LEU A 115 -18.27 -7.72 -2.50
C LEU A 115 -17.08 -7.31 -3.37
N ASN A 116 -15.86 -7.58 -2.92
CA ASN A 116 -14.62 -7.34 -3.66
C ASN A 116 -14.06 -8.63 -4.31
N HIS A 117 -14.93 -9.60 -4.58
CA HIS A 117 -14.62 -10.84 -5.30
C HIS A 117 -13.56 -11.72 -4.63
N GLN A 118 -13.35 -11.60 -3.31
CA GLN A 118 -12.38 -12.40 -2.54
C GLN A 118 -10.98 -12.39 -3.17
N GLN A 119 -10.46 -11.22 -3.45
CA GLN A 119 -9.21 -11.03 -4.22
C GLN A 119 -8.03 -11.84 -3.67
N TYR A 120 -7.88 -11.93 -2.35
CA TYR A 120 -6.85 -12.76 -1.72
C TYR A 120 -6.90 -14.21 -2.20
N LYS A 121 -8.10 -14.82 -2.18
CA LYS A 121 -8.31 -16.18 -2.66
C LYS A 121 -7.95 -16.31 -4.14
N ARG A 122 -8.33 -15.34 -4.98
CA ARG A 122 -8.01 -15.36 -6.41
C ARG A 122 -6.52 -15.23 -6.68
N VAL A 123 -5.82 -14.37 -5.95
CA VAL A 123 -4.36 -14.23 -6.05
C VAL A 123 -3.67 -15.54 -5.67
N LYS A 124 -4.07 -16.17 -4.56
CA LYS A 124 -3.57 -17.50 -4.15
C LYS A 124 -3.79 -18.55 -5.25
N GLU A 125 -5.01 -18.67 -5.78
CA GLU A 125 -5.35 -19.59 -6.87
C GLU A 125 -4.48 -19.36 -8.11
N HIS A 126 -4.28 -18.11 -8.51
CA HIS A 126 -3.42 -17.77 -9.66
C HIS A 126 -1.97 -18.19 -9.47
N LEU A 127 -1.39 -17.96 -8.28
CA LEU A 127 0.00 -18.33 -7.98
C LEU A 127 0.16 -19.85 -7.88
N SER A 128 -0.85 -20.54 -7.32
CA SER A 128 -0.83 -22.01 -7.22
C SER A 128 -0.96 -22.70 -8.58
N LEU A 129 -1.74 -22.15 -9.51
CA LEU A 129 -1.92 -22.69 -10.86
C LEU A 129 -0.75 -22.39 -11.79
N ASP A 130 -0.13 -21.21 -11.63
CA ASP A 130 0.99 -20.76 -12.45
C ASP A 130 1.93 -19.88 -11.62
N GLN A 131 3.02 -20.45 -11.16
CA GLN A 131 4.06 -19.73 -10.39
C GLN A 131 4.72 -18.60 -11.19
N ASN A 132 4.68 -18.65 -12.52
CA ASN A 132 5.19 -17.59 -13.39
C ASN A 132 4.17 -16.51 -13.70
N SER A 133 2.96 -16.61 -13.14
CA SER A 133 1.86 -15.67 -13.37
C SER A 133 2.28 -14.21 -13.13
N ARG A 134 1.78 -13.33 -13.98
CA ARG A 134 1.84 -11.88 -13.83
C ARG A 134 0.47 -11.28 -13.56
N ARG A 135 -0.55 -12.13 -13.29
CA ARG A 135 -1.94 -11.76 -13.08
C ARG A 135 -2.38 -11.79 -11.62
N ALA A 136 -1.49 -12.19 -10.71
CA ALA A 136 -1.77 -12.23 -9.28
C ALA A 136 -1.72 -10.79 -8.71
N VAL A 137 -2.81 -10.06 -8.86
CA VAL A 137 -2.94 -8.65 -8.48
C VAL A 137 -4.16 -8.48 -7.59
N MET A 138 -3.99 -7.80 -6.45
CA MET A 138 -5.09 -7.23 -5.67
C MET A 138 -5.26 -5.76 -6.03
N ILE A 139 -6.47 -5.35 -6.39
CA ILE A 139 -6.83 -3.99 -6.76
C ILE A 139 -7.61 -3.38 -5.60
N TYR A 140 -7.07 -2.35 -4.97
CA TYR A 140 -7.69 -1.68 -3.84
C TYR A 140 -8.54 -0.49 -4.28
N THR A 141 -8.11 0.22 -5.32
CA THR A 141 -8.86 1.34 -5.89
C THR A 141 -9.97 0.85 -6.83
N ARG A 142 -11.05 1.62 -6.91
CA ARG A 142 -12.14 1.41 -7.86
C ARG A 142 -12.70 2.75 -8.33
N PRO A 143 -13.25 2.86 -9.54
CA PRO A 143 -13.77 4.14 -10.07
C PRO A 143 -14.86 4.78 -9.20
N THR A 144 -15.68 3.97 -8.52
CA THR A 144 -16.74 4.45 -7.63
C THR A 144 -16.24 5.26 -6.43
N MET A 145 -14.95 5.12 -6.07
CA MET A 145 -14.34 5.92 -5.00
C MET A 145 -14.49 7.42 -5.20
N HIS A 146 -14.50 7.89 -6.46
CA HIS A 146 -14.69 9.30 -6.78
C HIS A 146 -16.09 9.82 -6.40
N LEU A 147 -17.06 8.92 -6.23
CA LEU A 147 -18.41 9.24 -5.81
C LEU A 147 -18.66 8.97 -4.32
N GLU A 148 -17.84 8.08 -3.73
CA GLU A 148 -18.06 7.57 -2.37
C GLU A 148 -17.27 8.34 -1.31
N TYR A 149 -16.08 8.84 -1.64
CA TYR A 149 -15.08 9.31 -0.69
C TYR A 149 -15.54 10.48 0.21
N ASN A 150 -16.56 11.22 -0.20
CA ASN A 150 -17.06 12.41 0.50
C ASN A 150 -18.54 12.32 0.88
N LEU A 151 -19.13 11.14 0.89
CA LEU A 151 -20.52 10.95 1.31
C LEU A 151 -20.63 11.06 2.84
N ASN A 152 -21.69 11.72 3.32
CA ASN A 152 -22.01 11.84 4.74
C ASN A 152 -20.84 12.34 5.61
N GLY A 153 -20.16 13.39 5.16
CA GLY A 153 -19.01 13.96 5.89
C GLY A 153 -17.69 13.19 5.75
N MET A 154 -17.71 12.06 5.05
CA MET A 154 -16.48 11.26 4.83
C MET A 154 -15.43 12.02 4.01
N SER A 155 -14.15 11.75 4.28
CA SER A 155 -13.03 12.15 3.41
C SER A 155 -12.03 11.01 3.23
N ASP A 156 -12.54 9.77 3.20
CA ASP A 156 -11.75 8.55 3.09
C ASP A 156 -11.51 8.18 1.63
N PHE A 157 -10.27 8.35 1.17
CA PHE A 157 -9.85 7.94 -0.18
C PHE A 157 -8.61 7.05 -0.08
N ILE A 158 -8.73 5.77 -0.43
CA ILE A 158 -7.68 4.77 -0.23
C ILE A 158 -6.33 5.17 -0.83
N CYS A 159 -5.24 4.90 -0.11
CA CYS A 159 -3.87 5.25 -0.54
C CYS A 159 -3.24 4.18 -1.43
N THR A 160 -3.48 2.89 -1.17
CA THR A 160 -2.98 1.79 -1.99
C THR A 160 -3.83 1.62 -3.24
N ASN A 161 -3.21 1.67 -4.42
CA ASN A 161 -3.90 1.43 -5.68
C ASN A 161 -4.04 -0.06 -5.96
N ALA A 162 -2.92 -0.78 -5.98
CA ALA A 162 -2.85 -2.20 -6.26
C ALA A 162 -1.58 -2.81 -5.68
N VAL A 163 -1.60 -4.12 -5.48
CA VAL A 163 -0.43 -4.92 -5.13
C VAL A 163 -0.33 -6.10 -6.06
N GLN A 164 0.79 -6.21 -6.79
CA GLN A 164 1.08 -7.35 -7.63
C GLN A 164 2.00 -8.31 -6.88
N TYR A 165 1.66 -9.59 -6.90
CA TYR A 165 2.46 -10.67 -6.31
C TYR A 165 3.11 -11.49 -7.41
N LEU A 166 4.41 -11.77 -7.24
CA LEU A 166 5.23 -12.47 -8.23
C LEU A 166 6.12 -13.50 -7.53
N ILE A 167 6.17 -14.72 -8.04
CA ILE A 167 7.17 -15.70 -7.62
C ILE A 167 8.34 -15.62 -8.60
N ARG A 168 9.53 -15.29 -8.11
CA ARG A 168 10.76 -15.25 -8.88
C ARG A 168 11.92 -15.77 -8.04
N ASN A 169 12.74 -16.65 -8.61
CA ASN A 169 13.86 -17.29 -7.91
C ASN A 169 13.42 -17.94 -6.58
N ASP A 170 12.31 -18.66 -6.59
CA ASP A 170 11.68 -19.33 -5.44
C ASP A 170 11.33 -18.40 -4.27
N LYS A 171 11.16 -17.11 -4.55
CA LYS A 171 10.73 -16.09 -3.57
C LYS A 171 9.46 -15.41 -4.04
N LEU A 172 8.54 -15.18 -3.10
CA LEU A 172 7.37 -14.37 -3.33
C LEU A 172 7.70 -12.89 -3.12
N HIS A 173 7.38 -12.09 -4.12
CA HIS A 173 7.58 -10.64 -4.11
C HIS A 173 6.23 -9.92 -4.13
N ALA A 174 6.12 -8.79 -3.45
CA ALA A 174 5.01 -7.86 -3.56
C ALA A 174 5.47 -6.54 -4.16
N VAL A 175 4.81 -6.09 -5.22
CA VAL A 175 5.01 -4.76 -5.82
C VAL A 175 3.82 -3.89 -5.44
N VAL A 176 4.02 -3.01 -4.48
CA VAL A 176 2.97 -2.15 -3.90
C VAL A 176 2.94 -0.82 -4.64
N GLN A 177 1.78 -0.45 -5.16
CA GLN A 177 1.56 0.83 -5.82
C GLN A 177 0.64 1.69 -4.96
N MET A 178 1.11 2.87 -4.58
CA MET A 178 0.37 3.82 -3.76
C MET A 178 0.29 5.18 -4.45
N ARG A 179 -0.88 5.84 -4.39
CA ARG A 179 -1.05 7.22 -4.88
C ARG A 179 -0.43 8.24 -3.92
N SER A 180 -0.35 7.90 -2.64
CA SER A 180 0.17 8.74 -1.57
C SER A 180 0.58 7.86 -0.40
N ASN A 181 1.65 8.24 0.29
CA ASN A 181 2.07 7.59 1.52
C ASN A 181 2.74 8.63 2.44
N ASP A 182 2.30 8.68 3.70
CA ASP A 182 2.94 9.49 4.73
C ASP A 182 4.15 8.74 5.29
N VAL A 183 5.32 9.36 5.18
CA VAL A 183 6.61 8.74 5.55
C VAL A 183 6.85 8.65 7.05
N VAL A 184 6.06 9.34 7.88
CA VAL A 184 6.22 9.38 9.35
C VAL A 184 5.31 8.38 10.05
N PHE A 185 4.02 8.38 9.72
CA PHE A 185 3.02 7.53 10.36
C PHE A 185 2.46 6.45 9.43
N GLY A 186 2.11 6.82 8.19
CA GLY A 186 1.42 5.96 7.23
C GLY A 186 2.27 4.78 6.81
N TYR A 187 3.48 5.03 6.30
CA TYR A 187 4.34 3.98 5.74
C TYR A 187 4.49 2.75 6.63
N ARG A 188 4.79 2.93 7.91
CA ARG A 188 5.04 1.81 8.83
C ARG A 188 3.80 0.93 9.08
N ASN A 189 2.60 1.52 9.01
CA ASN A 189 1.35 0.81 9.17
C ASN A 189 0.96 0.09 7.87
N ASP A 190 1.11 0.78 6.73
CA ASP A 190 0.93 0.18 5.40
C ASP A 190 1.91 -0.98 5.18
N TYR A 191 3.20 -0.78 5.54
CA TYR A 191 4.21 -1.83 5.49
C TYR A 191 3.78 -3.07 6.28
N ALA A 192 3.30 -2.90 7.51
CA ALA A 192 2.88 -4.00 8.37
C ALA A 192 1.72 -4.81 7.75
N TRP A 193 0.75 -4.14 7.14
CA TRP A 193 -0.32 -4.84 6.41
C TRP A 193 0.20 -5.59 5.18
N GLN A 194 1.03 -4.96 4.37
CA GLN A 194 1.58 -5.59 3.17
C GLN A 194 2.46 -6.80 3.53
N GLU A 195 3.27 -6.67 4.57
CA GLU A 195 4.09 -7.77 5.10
C GLU A 195 3.20 -8.93 5.64
N TYR A 196 2.13 -8.60 6.38
CA TYR A 196 1.17 -9.59 6.86
C TYR A 196 0.56 -10.40 5.70
N ILE A 197 0.10 -9.75 4.64
CA ILE A 197 -0.48 -10.42 3.46
C ILE A 197 0.58 -11.23 2.71
N LEU A 198 1.78 -10.68 2.52
CA LEU A 198 2.88 -11.36 1.84
C LEU A 198 3.26 -12.66 2.57
N ASN A 199 3.46 -12.58 3.89
CA ASN A 199 3.79 -13.75 4.72
C ASN A 199 2.67 -14.79 4.70
N LYS A 200 1.42 -14.36 4.75
CA LYS A 200 0.26 -15.23 4.68
C LYS A 200 0.17 -15.97 3.32
N LEU A 201 0.38 -15.27 2.22
CA LEU A 201 0.41 -15.88 0.87
C LEU A 201 1.59 -16.84 0.70
N ALA A 202 2.74 -16.56 1.33
CA ALA A 202 3.91 -17.43 1.27
C ALA A 202 3.73 -18.74 2.08
N GLN A 203 2.85 -18.75 3.08
CA GLN A 203 2.51 -19.93 3.89
C GLN A 203 1.41 -20.77 3.27
N ASP A 204 0.52 -20.18 2.52
CA ASP A 204 -0.66 -20.78 1.88
C ASP A 204 -0.35 -21.51 0.56
#